data_50dfe99d728b2713e691c9a22de7e8a7
#
_entry.id   50dfe99d728b2713e691c9a22de7e8a7
#
_cell.length_a   1.000
_cell.length_b   1.000
_cell.length_c   1.000
_cell.angle_alpha   90.00
_cell.angle_beta   90.00
_cell.angle_gamma   90.00
#
_symmetry.space_group_name_H-M   'P 1'
#
loop_
_entity.id
_entity.type
_entity.pdbx_description
1 polymer ?
#
loop_
_entity_poly.entity_id
_entity_poly.type
_entity_poly.pdbx_seq_one_letter_code
_entity_poly.pdbx_strand_id
1 'polypeptide(L)'
;NGVDDIRELIDHAALGNPRRHRVFILDEVHMLSKGAEAALLKTLEEPPSHVVFVLATTDPQKVSETIRSRAQHLQFHLLQMDDLEAHVRWVIADANLTVSEDAIAHVLTHGGGSARDTLSALELVAAGGGEVDAEVSSDEFIEALIDHDPGRALAATASAVQHGTDPRTLTEEIVRHLRESFLSIVSTDLVQMPKQRVEHVDV
;
A
#
# COMPACT_ATOMS: atom_id res chain seq x y z
N ASN A 1 -17.32 16.19 0.69
CA ASN A 1 -16.61 16.70 -0.51
C ASN A 1 -17.39 17.85 -1.20
N GLY A 2 -18.51 18.28 -0.63
CA GLY A 2 -19.33 19.37 -1.14
C GLY A 2 -18.80 20.76 -0.80
N VAL A 3 -19.33 21.76 -1.50
CA VAL A 3 -19.00 23.19 -1.25
C VAL A 3 -19.38 23.60 0.16
N ASP A 4 -20.51 23.09 0.66
CA ASP A 4 -21.05 23.48 1.96
C ASP A 4 -20.22 22.89 3.10
N ASP A 5 -19.71 21.66 2.97
CA ASP A 5 -18.81 21.06 3.95
C ASP A 5 -17.52 21.88 4.10
N ILE A 6 -16.95 22.35 2.99
CA ILE A 6 -15.74 23.18 3.00
C ILE A 6 -16.01 24.56 3.56
N ARG A 7 -17.17 25.16 3.29
CA ARG A 7 -17.57 26.46 3.87
C ARG A 7 -17.73 26.36 5.38
N GLU A 8 -18.41 25.32 5.88
CA GLU A 8 -18.55 25.07 7.31
C GLU A 8 -17.18 24.89 7.99
N LEU A 9 -16.28 24.14 7.35
CA LEU A 9 -14.91 23.96 7.83
C LEU A 9 -14.17 25.32 7.92
N ILE A 10 -14.29 26.17 6.90
CA ILE A 10 -13.67 27.50 6.86
C ILE A 10 -14.25 28.41 7.95
N ASP A 11 -15.57 28.41 8.14
CA ASP A 11 -16.23 29.18 9.18
C ASP A 11 -15.77 28.73 10.58
N HIS A 12 -15.65 27.42 10.80
CA HIS A 12 -15.08 26.87 12.03
C HIS A 12 -13.60 27.23 12.19
N ALA A 13 -12.84 27.31 11.13
CA ALA A 13 -11.44 27.72 11.18
C ALA A 13 -11.29 29.18 11.66
N ALA A 14 -12.17 30.06 11.20
CA ALA A 14 -12.16 31.47 11.58
C ALA A 14 -12.52 31.71 13.06
N LEU A 15 -13.31 30.83 13.67
CA LEU A 15 -13.78 30.94 15.07
C LEU A 15 -12.77 30.41 16.12
N GLY A 16 -11.54 30.16 15.75
CA GLY A 16 -10.55 29.50 16.61
C GLY A 16 -10.05 30.36 17.79
N ASN A 17 -9.56 29.67 18.82
CA ASN A 17 -8.86 30.32 19.94
C ASN A 17 -7.42 30.65 19.50
N PRO A 18 -7.00 31.91 19.48
CA PRO A 18 -5.67 32.33 19.00
C PRO A 18 -4.49 31.82 19.83
N ARG A 19 -4.75 31.15 20.95
CA ARG A 19 -3.70 30.58 21.84
C ARG A 19 -3.34 29.13 21.48
N ARG A 20 -4.06 28.46 20.55
CA ARG A 20 -3.80 27.07 20.15
C ARG A 20 -3.90 26.97 18.65
N HIS A 21 -2.96 26.26 18.03
CA HIS A 21 -3.05 25.92 16.62
C HIS A 21 -4.18 24.89 16.40
N ARG A 22 -4.90 25.08 15.30
CA ARG A 22 -5.90 24.15 14.82
C ARG A 22 -5.40 23.56 13.49
N VAL A 23 -5.36 22.25 13.41
CA VAL A 23 -4.94 21.54 12.20
C VAL A 23 -6.16 20.93 11.54
N PHE A 24 -6.36 21.22 10.27
CA PHE A 24 -7.38 20.61 9.44
C PHE A 24 -6.68 19.68 8.45
N ILE A 25 -7.06 18.41 8.48
CA ILE A 25 -6.55 17.40 7.55
C ILE A 25 -7.67 17.11 6.55
N LEU A 26 -7.41 17.42 5.28
CA LEU A 26 -8.31 17.11 4.17
C LEU A 26 -7.68 15.97 3.38
N ASP A 27 -8.33 14.83 3.44
CA ASP A 27 -7.91 13.65 2.71
C ASP A 27 -8.53 13.64 1.32
N GLU A 28 -7.81 13.08 0.35
CA GLU A 28 -8.18 12.93 -1.06
C GLU A 28 -8.67 14.26 -1.69
N VAL A 29 -7.87 15.32 -1.49
CA VAL A 29 -8.25 16.66 -1.96
C VAL A 29 -8.48 16.77 -3.47
N HIS A 30 -7.97 15.83 -4.26
CA HIS A 30 -8.26 15.74 -5.68
C HIS A 30 -9.73 15.40 -6.01
N MET A 31 -10.48 14.94 -5.00
CA MET A 31 -11.92 14.63 -5.12
C MET A 31 -12.83 15.83 -4.79
N LEU A 32 -12.26 16.99 -4.46
CA LEU A 32 -13.05 18.18 -4.21
C LEU A 32 -13.77 18.66 -5.47
N SER A 33 -15.03 19.10 -5.32
CA SER A 33 -15.72 19.77 -6.40
C SER A 33 -15.05 21.11 -6.71
N LYS A 34 -15.17 21.61 -7.95
CA LYS A 34 -14.60 22.92 -8.35
C LYS A 34 -15.06 24.07 -7.45
N GLY A 35 -16.28 24.01 -6.93
CA GLY A 35 -16.80 25.01 -6.01
C GLY A 35 -16.19 24.92 -4.61
N ALA A 36 -15.96 23.69 -4.12
CA ALA A 36 -15.27 23.44 -2.85
C ALA A 36 -13.80 23.88 -2.92
N GLU A 37 -13.15 23.57 -4.02
CA GLU A 37 -11.79 24.01 -4.31
C GLU A 37 -11.66 25.55 -4.31
N ALA A 38 -12.56 26.25 -5.02
CA ALA A 38 -12.59 27.70 -5.06
C ALA A 38 -12.83 28.34 -3.68
N ALA A 39 -13.67 27.70 -2.84
CA ALA A 39 -13.89 28.16 -1.47
C ALA A 39 -12.64 28.01 -0.60
N LEU A 40 -11.94 26.86 -0.72
CA LEU A 40 -10.71 26.57 0.03
C LEU A 40 -9.57 27.52 -0.38
N LEU A 41 -9.44 27.85 -1.67
CA LEU A 41 -8.37 28.71 -2.19
C LEU A 41 -8.30 30.05 -1.46
N LYS A 42 -9.43 30.69 -1.21
CA LYS A 42 -9.49 31.98 -0.50
C LYS A 42 -8.84 31.91 0.89
N THR A 43 -9.06 30.81 1.57
CA THR A 43 -8.51 30.62 2.93
C THR A 43 -7.03 30.18 2.89
N LEU A 44 -6.61 29.48 1.83
CA LEU A 44 -5.20 29.14 1.62
C LEU A 44 -4.35 30.35 1.23
N GLU A 45 -4.95 31.39 0.63
CA GLU A 45 -4.26 32.64 0.31
C GLU A 45 -3.98 33.47 1.58
N GLU A 46 -4.95 33.54 2.49
CA GLU A 46 -4.85 34.30 3.73
C GLU A 46 -5.31 33.43 4.92
N PRO A 47 -4.54 32.39 5.30
CA PRO A 47 -4.93 31.53 6.39
C PRO A 47 -4.85 32.26 7.73
N PRO A 48 -5.79 32.04 8.65
CA PRO A 48 -5.67 32.54 10.02
C PRO A 48 -4.38 32.02 10.66
N SER A 49 -3.65 32.86 11.39
CA SER A 49 -2.33 32.56 11.94
C SER A 49 -2.27 31.34 12.86
N HIS A 50 -3.42 30.90 13.39
CA HIS A 50 -3.56 29.73 14.26
C HIS A 50 -4.04 28.48 13.51
N VAL A 51 -4.18 28.54 12.18
CA VAL A 51 -4.72 27.44 11.38
C VAL A 51 -3.64 26.86 10.48
N VAL A 52 -3.57 25.55 10.44
CA VAL A 52 -2.71 24.78 9.53
C VAL A 52 -3.60 23.84 8.72
N PHE A 53 -3.48 23.87 7.41
CA PHE A 53 -4.12 22.90 6.52
C PHE A 53 -3.10 21.83 6.09
N VAL A 54 -3.47 20.58 6.23
CA VAL A 54 -2.76 19.42 5.70
C VAL A 54 -3.65 18.82 4.60
N LEU A 55 -3.18 18.87 3.38
CA LEU A 55 -3.89 18.37 2.20
C LEU A 55 -3.24 17.07 1.75
N ALA A 56 -3.95 15.97 1.84
CA ALA A 56 -3.47 14.66 1.39
C ALA A 56 -4.11 14.26 0.06
N THR A 57 -3.36 13.62 -0.79
CA THR A 57 -3.84 13.08 -2.07
C THR A 57 -2.99 11.91 -2.55
N THR A 58 -3.65 10.93 -3.14
CA THR A 58 -2.99 9.85 -3.89
C THR A 58 -2.68 10.25 -5.33
N ASP A 59 -3.29 11.33 -5.85
CA ASP A 59 -3.08 11.80 -7.22
C ASP A 59 -2.80 13.32 -7.25
N PRO A 60 -1.54 13.73 -7.03
CA PRO A 60 -1.17 15.14 -7.01
C PRO A 60 -1.36 15.84 -8.37
N GLN A 61 -1.43 15.08 -9.46
CA GLN A 61 -1.63 15.67 -10.81
C GLN A 61 -3.06 16.18 -11.00
N LYS A 62 -4.04 15.61 -10.28
CA LYS A 62 -5.44 16.05 -10.32
C LYS A 62 -5.72 17.23 -9.41
N VAL A 63 -4.82 17.56 -8.48
CA VAL A 63 -4.96 18.76 -7.65
C VAL A 63 -4.59 19.99 -8.49
N SER A 64 -5.44 21.02 -8.45
CA SER A 64 -5.20 22.22 -9.25
C SER A 64 -3.86 22.89 -8.92
N GLU A 65 -3.26 23.48 -9.93
CA GLU A 65 -2.00 24.21 -9.77
C GLU A 65 -2.14 25.37 -8.78
N THR A 66 -3.31 25.99 -8.71
CA THR A 66 -3.63 27.06 -7.78
C THR A 66 -3.56 26.65 -6.33
N ILE A 67 -3.96 25.43 -5.97
CA ILE A 67 -3.77 24.86 -4.63
C ILE A 67 -2.30 24.48 -4.43
N ARG A 68 -1.71 23.76 -5.38
CA ARG A 68 -0.33 23.28 -5.27
C ARG A 68 0.68 24.42 -5.08
N SER A 69 0.48 25.56 -5.76
CA SER A 69 1.37 26.72 -5.64
C SER A 69 1.32 27.42 -4.28
N ARG A 70 0.29 27.16 -3.46
CA ARG A 70 0.10 27.74 -2.12
C ARG A 70 0.39 26.78 -0.97
N ALA A 71 0.83 25.56 -1.29
CA ALA A 71 1.14 24.52 -0.31
C ALA A 71 2.59 24.05 -0.45
N GLN A 72 3.19 23.69 0.66
CA GLN A 72 4.46 22.96 0.64
C GLN A 72 4.17 21.51 0.24
N HIS A 73 4.80 21.06 -0.83
CA HIS A 73 4.63 19.68 -1.29
C HIS A 73 5.60 18.74 -0.59
N LEU A 74 5.04 17.76 0.12
CA LEU A 74 5.77 16.68 0.74
C LEU A 74 5.37 15.39 0.05
N GLN A 75 6.34 14.71 -0.55
CA GLN A 75 6.12 13.45 -1.24
C GLN A 75 6.52 12.29 -0.33
N PHE A 76 5.61 11.33 -0.18
CA PHE A 76 5.86 10.08 0.51
C PHE A 76 6.05 8.96 -0.52
N HIS A 77 7.04 8.14 -0.32
CA HIS A 77 7.35 7.00 -1.15
C HIS A 77 7.06 5.70 -0.40
N LEU A 78 6.97 4.61 -1.15
CA LEU A 78 6.94 3.28 -0.55
C LEU A 78 8.23 3.07 0.26
N LEU A 79 8.10 2.32 1.35
CA LEU A 79 9.24 1.98 2.22
C LEU A 79 10.14 0.96 1.53
N GLN A 80 11.43 1.04 1.85
CA GLN A 80 12.36 -0.03 1.51
C GLN A 80 12.02 -1.29 2.32
N MET A 81 12.31 -2.46 1.74
CA MET A 81 11.94 -3.73 2.37
C MET A 81 12.54 -3.88 3.77
N ASP A 82 13.81 -3.50 3.95
CA ASP A 82 14.50 -3.61 5.24
C ASP A 82 13.85 -2.73 6.32
N ASP A 83 13.45 -1.50 5.96
CA ASP A 83 12.76 -0.57 6.88
C ASP A 83 11.38 -1.10 7.25
N LEU A 84 10.67 -1.68 6.28
CA LEU A 84 9.35 -2.24 6.46
C LEU A 84 9.40 -3.50 7.34
N GLU A 85 10.38 -4.38 7.13
CA GLU A 85 10.61 -5.56 7.96
C GLU A 85 10.94 -5.17 9.40
N ALA A 86 11.84 -4.22 9.59
CA ALA A 86 12.18 -3.73 10.91
C ALA A 86 10.95 -3.19 11.65
N HIS A 87 10.08 -2.47 10.92
CA HIS A 87 8.83 -1.95 11.49
C HIS A 87 7.83 -3.06 11.84
N VAL A 88 7.65 -4.04 10.97
CA VAL A 88 6.78 -5.21 11.22
C VAL A 88 7.25 -5.98 12.46
N ARG A 89 8.54 -6.27 12.56
CA ARG A 89 9.11 -6.96 13.72
C ARG A 89 8.94 -6.15 15.01
N TRP A 90 9.08 -4.84 14.94
CA TRP A 90 8.82 -3.97 16.07
C TRP A 90 7.35 -4.03 16.52
N VAL A 91 6.39 -3.98 15.58
CA VAL A 91 4.95 -4.09 15.89
C VAL A 91 4.63 -5.44 16.52
N ILE A 92 5.16 -6.55 15.97
CA ILE A 92 4.98 -7.90 16.50
C ILE A 92 5.47 -7.97 17.96
N ALA A 93 6.64 -7.41 18.24
CA ALA A 93 7.20 -7.40 19.60
C ALA A 93 6.41 -6.51 20.57
N ASP A 94 6.01 -5.30 20.14
CA ASP A 94 5.27 -4.34 20.96
C ASP A 94 3.86 -4.84 21.31
N ALA A 95 3.18 -5.46 20.34
CA ALA A 95 1.84 -6.01 20.52
C ALA A 95 1.83 -7.45 21.09
N ASN A 96 3.01 -8.05 21.36
CA ASN A 96 3.17 -9.43 21.80
C ASN A 96 2.44 -10.45 20.89
N LEU A 97 2.54 -10.26 19.58
CA LEU A 97 1.98 -11.19 18.61
C LEU A 97 2.88 -12.41 18.43
N THR A 98 2.25 -13.56 18.17
CA THR A 98 2.96 -14.77 17.76
C THR A 98 2.77 -14.93 16.26
N VAL A 99 3.84 -14.76 15.48
CA VAL A 99 3.82 -14.83 14.01
C VAL A 99 5.04 -15.57 13.54
N SER A 100 4.86 -16.54 12.63
CA SER A 100 5.96 -17.32 12.06
C SER A 100 6.82 -16.49 11.09
N GLU A 101 8.06 -16.92 10.85
CA GLU A 101 8.94 -16.25 9.89
C GLU A 101 8.38 -16.29 8.46
N ASP A 102 7.73 -17.38 8.07
CA ASP A 102 7.08 -17.52 6.76
C ASP A 102 5.91 -16.54 6.63
N ALA A 103 5.15 -16.36 7.70
CA ALA A 103 4.06 -15.39 7.74
C ALA A 103 4.58 -13.94 7.68
N ILE A 104 5.72 -13.62 8.30
CA ILE A 104 6.35 -12.31 8.16
C ILE A 104 6.77 -12.07 6.70
N ALA A 105 7.41 -13.04 6.07
CA ALA A 105 7.81 -12.94 4.67
C ALA A 105 6.59 -12.74 3.74
N HIS A 106 5.50 -13.46 3.99
CA HIS A 106 4.24 -13.31 3.26
C HIS A 106 3.66 -11.89 3.41
N VAL A 107 3.55 -11.40 4.65
CA VAL A 107 3.03 -10.06 4.96
C VAL A 107 3.84 -8.96 4.27
N LEU A 108 5.17 -9.06 4.27
CA LEU A 108 6.05 -8.11 3.62
C LEU A 108 5.88 -8.11 2.10
N THR A 109 5.80 -9.29 1.52
CA THR A 109 5.59 -9.46 0.09
C THR A 109 4.24 -8.89 -0.35
N HIS A 110 3.18 -9.18 0.42
CA HIS A 110 1.83 -8.71 0.13
C HIS A 110 1.69 -7.19 0.26
N GLY A 111 2.40 -6.59 1.22
CA GLY A 111 2.37 -5.14 1.46
C GLY A 111 3.09 -4.31 0.41
N GLY A 112 4.02 -4.88 -0.36
CA GLY A 112 4.65 -4.23 -1.51
C GLY A 112 5.30 -2.88 -1.24
N GLY A 113 5.80 -2.65 -0.01
CA GLY A 113 6.38 -1.37 0.42
C GLY A 113 5.38 -0.40 1.06
N SER A 114 4.08 -0.72 1.06
CA SER A 114 3.04 0.04 1.75
C SER A 114 2.96 -0.38 3.22
N ALA A 115 3.28 0.51 4.15
CA ALA A 115 3.15 0.23 5.57
C ALA A 115 1.69 -0.10 5.96
N ARG A 116 0.71 0.58 5.35
CA ARG A 116 -0.71 0.34 5.60
C ARG A 116 -1.11 -1.09 5.23
N ASP A 117 -0.81 -1.49 3.99
CA ASP A 117 -1.22 -2.79 3.46
C ASP A 117 -0.48 -3.91 4.17
N THR A 118 0.80 -3.71 4.47
CA THR A 118 1.62 -4.64 5.28
C THR A 118 1.03 -4.84 6.68
N LEU A 119 0.66 -3.77 7.38
CA LEU A 119 0.08 -3.89 8.72
C LEU A 119 -1.33 -4.49 8.69
N SER A 120 -2.11 -4.21 7.66
CA SER A 120 -3.42 -4.87 7.46
C SER A 120 -3.26 -6.37 7.21
N ALA A 121 -2.27 -6.78 6.41
CA ALA A 121 -1.95 -8.19 6.21
C ALA A 121 -1.45 -8.85 7.51
N LEU A 122 -0.61 -8.15 8.29
CA LEU A 122 -0.14 -8.63 9.59
C LEU A 122 -1.29 -8.85 10.57
N GLU A 123 -2.26 -7.94 10.61
CA GLU A 123 -3.45 -8.06 11.45
C GLU A 123 -4.28 -9.30 11.10
N LEU A 124 -4.49 -9.56 9.80
CA LEU A 124 -5.19 -10.76 9.33
C LEU A 124 -4.47 -12.04 9.71
N VAL A 125 -3.16 -12.10 9.50
CA VAL A 125 -2.34 -13.26 9.87
C VAL A 125 -2.36 -13.49 11.39
N ALA A 126 -2.19 -12.44 12.17
CA ALA A 126 -2.23 -12.56 13.64
C ALA A 126 -3.60 -13.01 14.15
N ALA A 127 -4.70 -12.55 13.56
CA ALA A 127 -6.05 -13.00 13.87
C ALA A 127 -6.29 -14.47 13.48
N GLY A 128 -5.61 -14.97 12.45
CA GLY A 128 -5.62 -16.36 11.99
C GLY A 128 -4.75 -17.32 12.82
N GLY A 129 -4.05 -16.82 13.85
CA GLY A 129 -3.18 -17.66 14.71
C GLY A 129 -1.69 -17.49 14.44
N GLY A 130 -1.31 -16.54 13.57
CA GLY A 130 0.10 -16.15 13.31
C GLY A 130 0.83 -17.06 12.32
N GLU A 131 0.12 -17.98 11.73
CA GLU A 131 0.62 -18.83 10.63
C GLU A 131 -0.14 -18.48 9.36
N VAL A 132 0.56 -18.58 8.25
CA VAL A 132 -0.09 -18.60 6.94
C VAL A 132 -0.35 -20.06 6.67
N ASP A 133 -1.63 -20.44 6.51
CA ASP A 133 -1.94 -21.73 5.89
C ASP A 133 -1.07 -21.80 4.63
N ALA A 134 -0.42 -22.94 4.40
CA ALA A 134 0.35 -23.13 3.18
C ALA A 134 -0.61 -22.86 2.01
N GLU A 135 -0.64 -21.59 1.59
CA GLU A 135 -1.37 -21.22 0.39
C GLU A 135 -0.92 -22.23 -0.67
N VAL A 136 -1.88 -22.74 -1.40
CA VAL A 136 -1.57 -23.51 -2.62
C VAL A 136 -0.83 -22.55 -3.50
N SER A 137 0.47 -22.58 -3.35
CA SER A 137 1.42 -21.59 -3.76
C SER A 137 1.33 -21.44 -5.27
N SER A 138 1.31 -20.21 -5.74
CA SER A 138 1.56 -19.91 -7.16
C SER A 138 2.85 -20.59 -7.67
N ASP A 139 3.72 -21.03 -6.76
CA ASP A 139 4.96 -21.74 -7.02
C ASP A 139 4.74 -23.06 -7.74
N GLU A 140 3.78 -23.89 -7.29
CA GLU A 140 3.44 -25.14 -7.96
C GLU A 140 2.97 -24.91 -9.40
N PHE A 141 2.22 -23.82 -9.61
CA PHE A 141 1.80 -23.43 -10.96
C PHE A 141 3.00 -22.98 -11.81
N ILE A 142 3.92 -22.22 -11.24
CA ILE A 142 5.12 -21.72 -11.94
C ILE A 142 6.08 -22.88 -12.23
N GLU A 143 6.31 -23.78 -11.29
CA GLU A 143 7.10 -24.99 -11.52
C GLU A 143 6.51 -25.84 -12.65
N ALA A 144 5.19 -26.02 -12.65
CA ALA A 144 4.51 -26.74 -13.72
C ALA A 144 4.67 -26.05 -15.09
N LEU A 145 4.73 -24.72 -15.13
CA LEU A 145 5.04 -23.98 -16.36
C LEU A 145 6.47 -24.21 -16.82
N ILE A 146 7.44 -24.20 -15.91
CA ILE A 146 8.86 -24.45 -16.19
C ILE A 146 9.05 -25.89 -16.73
N ASP A 147 8.38 -26.85 -16.11
CA ASP A 147 8.39 -28.25 -16.50
C ASP A 147 7.59 -28.54 -17.78
N HIS A 148 6.93 -27.54 -18.36
CA HIS A 148 6.02 -27.67 -19.50
C HIS A 148 4.90 -28.70 -19.28
N ASP A 149 4.42 -28.83 -18.03
CA ASP A 149 3.34 -29.75 -17.64
C ASP A 149 2.00 -29.01 -17.46
N PRO A 150 1.16 -28.95 -18.52
CA PRO A 150 -0.12 -28.29 -18.43
C PRO A 150 -1.10 -29.01 -17.47
N GLY A 151 -0.91 -30.31 -17.23
CA GLY A 151 -1.74 -31.08 -16.31
C GLY A 151 -1.50 -30.66 -14.87
N ARG A 152 -0.22 -30.53 -14.47
CA ARG A 152 0.16 -29.98 -13.14
C ARG A 152 -0.32 -28.55 -12.96
N ALA A 153 -0.15 -27.69 -13.97
CA ALA A 153 -0.61 -26.29 -13.90
C ALA A 153 -2.12 -26.19 -13.66
N LEU A 154 -2.90 -26.98 -14.37
CA LEU A 154 -4.36 -27.02 -14.15
C LEU A 154 -4.74 -27.57 -12.80
N ALA A 155 -4.04 -28.62 -12.31
CA ALA A 155 -4.29 -29.21 -11.01
C ALA A 155 -3.95 -28.19 -9.89
N ALA A 156 -2.84 -27.47 -9.98
CA ALA A 156 -2.47 -26.41 -9.05
C ALA A 156 -3.52 -25.30 -8.99
N THR A 157 -3.98 -24.84 -10.17
CA THR A 157 -5.04 -23.83 -10.26
C THR A 157 -6.34 -24.32 -9.62
N ALA A 158 -6.78 -25.54 -9.94
CA ALA A 158 -8.01 -26.12 -9.38
C ALA A 158 -7.90 -26.27 -7.85
N SER A 159 -6.74 -26.69 -7.35
CA SER A 159 -6.48 -26.81 -5.92
C SER A 159 -6.56 -25.45 -5.23
N ALA A 160 -5.92 -24.41 -5.77
CA ALA A 160 -5.99 -23.06 -5.21
C ALA A 160 -7.44 -22.57 -5.07
N VAL A 161 -8.24 -22.71 -6.15
CA VAL A 161 -9.64 -22.30 -6.15
C VAL A 161 -10.49 -23.12 -5.17
N GLN A 162 -10.23 -24.41 -5.04
CA GLN A 162 -10.94 -25.28 -4.06
C GLN A 162 -10.62 -24.89 -2.61
N HIS A 163 -9.42 -24.39 -2.32
CA HIS A 163 -9.03 -23.88 -1.01
C HIS A 163 -9.46 -22.42 -0.76
N GLY A 164 -10.21 -21.82 -1.69
CA GLY A 164 -10.83 -20.51 -1.52
C GLY A 164 -10.03 -19.33 -2.07
N THR A 165 -8.91 -19.57 -2.75
CA THR A 165 -8.15 -18.51 -3.40
C THR A 165 -8.98 -17.93 -4.55
N ASP A 166 -9.19 -16.62 -4.55
CA ASP A 166 -9.87 -15.94 -5.65
C ASP A 166 -9.03 -16.05 -6.93
N PRO A 167 -9.62 -16.48 -8.07
CA PRO A 167 -8.90 -16.64 -9.32
C PRO A 167 -8.16 -15.38 -9.80
N ARG A 168 -8.68 -14.20 -9.46
CA ARG A 168 -8.05 -12.94 -9.80
C ARG A 168 -6.79 -12.73 -8.98
N THR A 169 -6.85 -12.95 -7.67
CA THR A 169 -5.71 -12.89 -6.75
C THR A 169 -4.61 -13.85 -7.19
N LEU A 170 -4.95 -15.10 -7.49
CA LEU A 170 -4.01 -16.08 -8.02
C LEU A 170 -3.35 -15.60 -9.33
N THR A 171 -4.12 -15.00 -10.24
CA THR A 171 -3.58 -14.48 -11.49
C THR A 171 -2.62 -13.32 -11.24
N GLU A 172 -2.97 -12.39 -10.35
CA GLU A 172 -2.13 -11.25 -9.99
C GLU A 172 -0.80 -11.71 -9.36
N GLU A 173 -0.82 -12.74 -8.52
CA GLU A 173 0.37 -13.36 -7.94
C GLU A 173 1.26 -14.04 -8.98
N ILE A 174 0.67 -14.83 -9.87
CA ILE A 174 1.42 -15.48 -10.97
C ILE A 174 2.09 -14.42 -11.84
N VAL A 175 1.36 -13.37 -12.25
CA VAL A 175 1.92 -12.29 -13.06
C VAL A 175 3.04 -11.57 -12.33
N ARG A 176 2.89 -11.31 -11.03
CA ARG A 176 3.94 -10.71 -10.21
C ARG A 176 5.19 -11.58 -10.17
N HIS A 177 5.07 -12.87 -9.90
CA HIS A 177 6.17 -13.84 -9.86
C HIS A 177 6.90 -13.93 -11.22
N LEU A 178 6.16 -14.03 -12.31
CA LEU A 178 6.75 -14.08 -13.65
C LEU A 178 7.50 -12.78 -13.98
N ARG A 179 6.94 -11.63 -13.58
CA ARG A 179 7.60 -10.33 -13.74
C ARG A 179 8.88 -10.24 -12.92
N GLU A 180 8.87 -10.64 -11.66
CA GLU A 180 10.04 -10.64 -10.79
C GLU A 180 11.13 -11.56 -11.32
N SER A 181 10.76 -12.77 -11.76
CA SER A 181 11.67 -13.72 -12.40
C SER A 181 12.29 -13.13 -13.67
N PHE A 182 11.50 -12.50 -14.53
CA PHE A 182 12.00 -11.84 -15.73
C PHE A 182 12.97 -10.69 -15.41
N LEU A 183 12.62 -9.84 -14.42
CA LEU A 183 13.46 -8.73 -14.01
C LEU A 183 14.77 -9.19 -13.36
N SER A 184 14.77 -10.31 -12.64
CA SER A 184 15.99 -10.89 -12.05
C SER A 184 16.99 -11.36 -13.09
N ILE A 185 16.51 -11.82 -14.24
CA ILE A 185 17.37 -12.21 -15.39
C ILE A 185 17.99 -10.98 -16.06
N VAL A 186 17.19 -9.89 -16.18
CA VAL A 186 17.59 -8.68 -16.91
C VAL A 186 18.43 -7.73 -16.05
N SER A 187 18.20 -7.69 -14.74
CA SER A 187 18.94 -6.81 -13.82
C SER A 187 18.84 -7.31 -12.38
N THR A 188 19.90 -7.97 -11.93
CA THR A 188 20.04 -8.50 -10.57
C THR A 188 19.94 -7.43 -9.48
N ASP A 189 20.16 -6.16 -9.82
CA ASP A 189 20.13 -5.03 -8.87
C ASP A 189 18.72 -4.44 -8.67
N LEU A 190 17.74 -4.84 -9.47
CA LEU A 190 16.38 -4.27 -9.44
C LEU A 190 15.37 -5.15 -8.72
N VAL A 191 15.71 -6.38 -8.40
CA VAL A 191 14.79 -7.34 -7.78
C VAL A 191 15.42 -7.93 -6.53
N GLN A 192 14.83 -7.65 -5.39
CA GLN A 192 15.17 -8.33 -4.13
C GLN A 192 14.44 -9.67 -4.09
N MET A 193 14.98 -10.67 -4.78
CA MET A 193 14.49 -12.05 -4.65
C MET A 193 15.19 -12.80 -3.51
N PRO A 194 14.49 -13.66 -2.76
CA PRO A 194 15.11 -14.62 -1.87
C PRO A 194 16.10 -15.49 -2.67
N LYS A 195 17.33 -15.58 -2.20
CA LYS A 195 18.46 -16.27 -2.90
C LYS A 195 18.19 -17.73 -3.31
N GLN A 196 17.20 -18.38 -2.74
CA GLN A 196 16.84 -19.78 -3.03
C GLN A 196 16.13 -19.99 -4.38
N ARG A 197 15.64 -18.94 -5.05
CA ARG A 197 14.89 -19.06 -6.31
C ARG A 197 15.70 -18.74 -7.59
N VAL A 198 16.91 -18.23 -7.45
CA VAL A 198 17.76 -17.89 -8.61
C VAL A 198 18.35 -19.15 -9.27
N GLU A 199 18.44 -20.28 -8.55
CA GLU A 199 19.06 -21.51 -9.05
C GLU A 199 18.20 -22.30 -10.05
N HIS A 200 16.93 -21.94 -10.23
CA HIS A 200 15.99 -22.66 -11.11
C HIS A 200 15.71 -21.98 -12.46
N VAL A 201 16.36 -20.86 -12.77
CA VAL A 201 16.12 -20.09 -14.00
C VAL A 201 17.31 -20.17 -14.98
N ASP A 202 18.19 -21.15 -14.84
CA ASP A 202 19.19 -21.46 -15.88
C ASP A 202 18.49 -22.21 -17.02
N VAL A 203 18.33 -21.51 -18.14
CA VAL A 203 17.84 -22.01 -19.42
C VAL A 203 18.96 -22.74 -20.16
#